data_f494e063d09997bd5617cfe798d15544
#
_entry.id   f494e063d09997bd5617cfe798d15544
#
_cell.length_a   1.000
_cell.length_b   1.000
_cell.length_c   1.000
_cell.angle_alpha   90.00
_cell.angle_beta   90.00
_cell.angle_gamma   90.00
#
_symmetry.space_group_name_H-M   'P 1'
#
loop_
_entity.id
_entity.type
_entity.pdbx_description
1 polymer ?
#
loop_
_entity_poly.entity_id
_entity_poly.type
_entity_poly.pdbx_seq_one_letter_code
_entity_poly.pdbx_strand_id
1 'polypeptide(L)'
;KIADRLHNMRTIKAFDSEDKKQRISKETMEIYAPLADRMGMNRIRDELEDLSFGILNSKARNLILERLKFIKNNREDNFNEISSELVTLLKANGIKAKITGREKTAFSIWRKIQNKKISLEQLTDITGFRILVNSVEDCYKTLGIFHSSYSAIPGKFKDYISTPKINK
;
A
#
# COMPACT_ATOMS: atom_id res chain seq x y z
N LYS A 1 -8.06 -18.89 -12.82
CA LYS A 1 -9.18 -18.50 -11.92
C LYS A 1 -8.98 -17.11 -11.30
N ILE A 2 -7.79 -16.76 -10.74
CA ILE A 2 -7.56 -15.42 -10.18
C ILE A 2 -7.65 -14.32 -11.24
N ALA A 3 -7.04 -14.53 -12.42
CA ALA A 3 -7.12 -13.56 -13.54
C ALA A 3 -8.55 -13.38 -14.06
N ASP A 4 -9.30 -14.45 -14.15
CA ASP A 4 -10.71 -14.42 -14.51
C ASP A 4 -11.55 -13.67 -13.47
N ARG A 5 -11.33 -13.95 -12.16
CA ARG A 5 -11.95 -13.20 -11.08
C ARG A 5 -11.62 -11.71 -11.12
N LEU A 6 -10.38 -11.36 -11.41
CA LEU A 6 -9.97 -9.96 -11.55
C LEU A 6 -10.70 -9.28 -12.70
N HIS A 7 -10.82 -9.95 -13.85
CA HIS A 7 -11.59 -9.44 -14.99
C HIS A 7 -13.05 -9.19 -14.58
N ASN A 8 -13.68 -10.18 -13.94
CA ASN A 8 -15.07 -10.06 -13.47
C ASN A 8 -15.25 -8.93 -12.47
N MET A 9 -14.28 -8.70 -11.57
CA MET A 9 -14.34 -7.60 -10.62
C MET A 9 -14.17 -6.23 -11.30
N ARG A 10 -13.34 -6.11 -12.32
CA ARG A 10 -13.20 -4.87 -13.09
C ARG A 10 -14.48 -4.50 -13.84
N THR A 11 -15.25 -5.50 -14.26
CA THR A 11 -16.51 -5.33 -15.02
C THR A 11 -17.76 -5.46 -14.13
N ILE A 12 -17.63 -5.59 -12.82
CA ILE A 12 -18.73 -5.90 -11.90
C ILE A 12 -19.87 -4.87 -11.93
N LYS A 13 -19.57 -3.62 -12.29
CA LYS A 13 -20.57 -2.56 -12.42
C LYS A 13 -21.57 -2.80 -13.55
N ALA A 14 -21.20 -3.60 -14.54
CA ALA A 14 -22.07 -3.96 -15.67
C ALA A 14 -23.12 -5.03 -15.32
N PHE A 15 -23.05 -5.65 -14.13
CA PHE A 15 -24.09 -6.59 -13.71
C PHE A 15 -25.34 -5.84 -13.23
N ASP A 16 -26.53 -6.30 -13.61
CA ASP A 16 -27.80 -5.66 -13.26
C ASP A 16 -28.21 -5.91 -11.80
N SER A 17 -27.87 -7.08 -11.24
CA SER A 17 -28.29 -7.49 -9.89
C SER A 17 -27.30 -7.04 -8.81
N GLU A 18 -27.75 -6.20 -7.87
CA GLU A 18 -26.96 -5.78 -6.72
C GLU A 18 -26.61 -6.97 -5.79
N ASP A 19 -27.55 -7.92 -5.59
CA ASP A 19 -27.27 -9.12 -4.78
C ASP A 19 -26.14 -9.96 -5.39
N LYS A 20 -26.11 -10.07 -6.72
CA LYS A 20 -25.04 -10.76 -7.40
C LYS A 20 -23.71 -10.04 -7.24
N LYS A 21 -23.68 -8.69 -7.32
CA LYS A 21 -22.47 -7.88 -7.09
C LYS A 21 -21.97 -8.09 -5.66
N GLN A 22 -22.84 -8.02 -4.68
CA GLN A 22 -22.50 -8.23 -3.26
C GLN A 22 -21.92 -9.63 -3.03
N ARG A 23 -22.56 -10.67 -3.52
CA ARG A 23 -22.10 -12.06 -3.38
C ARG A 23 -20.72 -12.26 -4.00
N ILE A 24 -20.53 -11.81 -5.25
CA ILE A 24 -19.24 -11.96 -5.95
C ILE A 24 -18.13 -11.18 -5.22
N SER A 25 -18.43 -9.97 -4.74
CA SER A 25 -17.47 -9.14 -4.01
C SER A 25 -17.09 -9.76 -2.67
N LYS A 26 -18.05 -10.34 -1.95
CA LYS A 26 -17.80 -11.04 -0.69
C LYS A 26 -16.93 -12.28 -0.91
N GLU A 27 -17.27 -13.13 -1.87
CA GLU A 27 -16.48 -14.30 -2.25
C GLU A 27 -15.05 -13.91 -2.67
N THR A 28 -14.92 -12.80 -3.40
CA THR A 28 -13.62 -12.28 -3.83
C THR A 28 -12.77 -11.87 -2.63
N MET A 29 -13.35 -11.18 -1.65
CA MET A 29 -12.68 -10.73 -0.44
C MET A 29 -12.28 -11.90 0.47
N GLU A 30 -13.13 -12.92 0.58
CA GLU A 30 -12.93 -14.03 1.51
C GLU A 30 -12.03 -15.15 0.93
N ILE A 31 -12.00 -15.32 -0.39
CA ILE A 31 -11.32 -16.46 -1.03
C ILE A 31 -10.21 -15.98 -1.97
N TYR A 32 -10.52 -15.16 -2.97
CA TYR A 32 -9.59 -14.87 -4.06
C TYR A 32 -8.50 -13.87 -3.68
N ALA A 33 -8.80 -12.87 -2.87
CA ALA A 33 -7.80 -11.92 -2.40
C ALA A 33 -6.78 -12.59 -1.46
N PRO A 34 -7.17 -13.40 -0.46
CA PRO A 34 -6.25 -14.20 0.33
C PRO A 34 -5.44 -15.22 -0.49
N LEU A 35 -6.05 -15.82 -1.52
CA LEU A 35 -5.34 -16.74 -2.41
C LEU A 35 -4.26 -16.02 -3.22
N ALA A 36 -4.57 -14.83 -3.75
CA ALA A 36 -3.60 -13.99 -4.46
C ALA A 36 -2.45 -13.56 -3.54
N ASP A 37 -2.74 -13.26 -2.27
CA ASP A 37 -1.73 -12.93 -1.26
C ASP A 37 -0.77 -14.10 -1.00
N ARG A 38 -1.29 -15.30 -0.78
CA ARG A 38 -0.48 -16.51 -0.58
C ARG A 38 0.41 -16.85 -1.78
N MET A 39 -0.05 -16.52 -2.99
CA MET A 39 0.72 -16.71 -4.23
C MET A 39 1.71 -15.56 -4.49
N GLY A 40 1.84 -14.57 -3.59
CA GLY A 40 2.70 -13.40 -3.74
C GLY A 40 2.23 -12.38 -4.79
N MET A 41 1.01 -12.53 -5.30
CA MET A 41 0.41 -11.64 -6.31
C MET A 41 -0.14 -10.36 -5.66
N ASN A 42 0.71 -9.62 -4.95
CA ASN A 42 0.30 -8.48 -4.12
C ASN A 42 -0.50 -7.41 -4.87
N ARG A 43 -0.13 -7.11 -6.12
CA ARG A 43 -0.86 -6.11 -6.94
C ARG A 43 -2.29 -6.56 -7.24
N ILE A 44 -2.46 -7.85 -7.56
CA ILE A 44 -3.78 -8.43 -7.86
C ILE A 44 -4.61 -8.48 -6.58
N ARG A 45 -4.03 -8.90 -5.46
CA ARG A 45 -4.70 -8.85 -4.15
C ARG A 45 -5.20 -7.45 -3.83
N ASP A 46 -4.32 -6.45 -3.90
CA ASP A 46 -4.64 -5.07 -3.57
C ASP A 46 -5.79 -4.53 -4.46
N GLU A 47 -5.81 -4.89 -5.74
CA GLU A 47 -6.86 -4.52 -6.68
C GLU A 47 -8.18 -5.25 -6.39
N LEU A 48 -8.14 -6.56 -6.14
CA LEU A 48 -9.32 -7.35 -5.77
C LEU A 48 -9.96 -6.84 -4.49
N GLU A 49 -9.15 -6.55 -3.46
CA GLU A 49 -9.60 -5.96 -2.20
C GLU A 49 -10.27 -4.59 -2.41
N ASP A 50 -9.67 -3.70 -3.20
CA ASP A 50 -10.21 -2.35 -3.41
C ASP A 50 -11.49 -2.34 -4.25
N LEU A 51 -11.56 -3.17 -5.31
CA LEU A 51 -12.77 -3.34 -6.11
C LEU A 51 -13.93 -3.91 -5.28
N SER A 52 -13.66 -4.95 -4.48
CA SER A 52 -14.66 -5.57 -3.60
C SER A 52 -15.12 -4.59 -2.51
N PHE A 53 -14.20 -3.85 -1.92
CA PHE A 53 -14.52 -2.82 -0.93
C PHE A 53 -15.41 -1.73 -1.51
N GLY A 54 -15.23 -1.37 -2.79
CA GLY A 54 -16.07 -0.41 -3.50
C GLY A 54 -17.53 -0.83 -3.63
N ILE A 55 -17.81 -2.12 -3.64
CA ILE A 55 -19.18 -2.67 -3.68
C ILE A 55 -19.71 -2.90 -2.26
N LEU A 56 -18.92 -3.53 -1.39
CA LEU A 56 -19.37 -3.93 -0.04
C LEU A 56 -19.55 -2.75 0.91
N ASN A 57 -18.69 -1.72 0.80
CA ASN A 57 -18.67 -0.56 1.69
C ASN A 57 -18.38 0.75 0.93
N SER A 58 -19.18 1.05 -0.09
CA SER A 58 -19.00 2.18 -0.99
C SER A 58 -18.90 3.53 -0.25
N LYS A 59 -19.73 3.75 0.78
CA LYS A 59 -19.72 4.98 1.59
C LYS A 59 -18.38 5.17 2.30
N ALA A 60 -17.89 4.15 3.00
CA ALA A 60 -16.62 4.22 3.70
C ALA A 60 -15.44 4.40 2.74
N ARG A 61 -15.46 3.72 1.60
CA ARG A 61 -14.46 3.88 0.55
C ARG A 61 -14.42 5.31 0.02
N ASN A 62 -15.56 5.89 -0.29
CA ASN A 62 -15.65 7.26 -0.83
C ASN A 62 -15.13 8.30 0.16
N LEU A 63 -15.51 8.21 1.45
CA LEU A 63 -14.99 9.08 2.50
C LEU A 63 -13.46 9.01 2.60
N ILE A 64 -12.90 7.80 2.55
CA ILE A 64 -11.44 7.63 2.59
C ILE A 64 -10.79 8.24 1.34
N LEU A 65 -11.35 8.02 0.15
CA LEU A 65 -10.81 8.58 -1.09
C LEU A 65 -10.88 10.10 -1.14
N GLU A 66 -11.96 10.71 -0.66
CA GLU A 66 -12.07 12.17 -0.54
C GLU A 66 -11.02 12.73 0.40
N ARG A 67 -10.82 12.08 1.55
CA ARG A 67 -9.79 12.51 2.50
C ARG A 67 -8.38 12.34 1.94
N LEU A 68 -8.12 11.23 1.23
CA LEU A 68 -6.85 11.02 0.54
C LEU A 68 -6.58 12.10 -0.51
N LYS A 69 -7.59 12.47 -1.31
CA LYS A 69 -7.49 13.58 -2.26
C LYS A 69 -7.15 14.89 -1.57
N PHE A 70 -7.84 15.21 -0.48
CA PHE A 70 -7.57 16.43 0.29
C PHE A 70 -6.12 16.47 0.81
N ILE A 71 -5.65 15.35 1.38
CA ILE A 71 -4.28 15.24 1.89
C ILE A 71 -3.27 15.34 0.74
N LYS A 72 -3.57 14.75 -0.40
CA LYS A 72 -2.73 14.77 -1.59
C LYS A 72 -2.59 16.19 -2.14
N ASN A 73 -3.70 16.88 -2.38
CA ASN A 73 -3.68 18.25 -2.89
C ASN A 73 -2.88 19.22 -1.99
N ASN A 74 -2.89 18.97 -0.68
CA ASN A 74 -2.13 19.79 0.27
C ASN A 74 -0.67 19.32 0.48
N ARG A 75 -0.24 18.20 -0.14
CA ARG A 75 1.07 17.56 0.07
C ARG A 75 1.78 17.10 -1.20
N GLU A 76 1.23 17.36 -2.39
CA GLU A 76 1.89 16.94 -3.66
C GLU A 76 3.27 17.56 -3.81
N ASP A 77 3.42 18.83 -3.45
CA ASP A 77 4.71 19.51 -3.48
C ASP A 77 5.71 18.80 -2.56
N ASN A 78 5.30 18.46 -1.34
CA ASN A 78 6.16 17.77 -0.37
C ASN A 78 6.60 16.37 -0.82
N PHE A 79 5.77 15.63 -1.59
CA PHE A 79 6.15 14.29 -2.05
C PHE A 79 7.28 14.33 -3.08
N ASN A 80 7.17 15.23 -4.05
CA ASN A 80 8.18 15.42 -5.08
C ASN A 80 9.49 15.99 -4.50
N GLU A 81 9.38 16.93 -3.58
CA GLU A 81 10.52 17.50 -2.85
C GLU A 81 11.26 16.42 -2.06
N ILE A 82 10.56 15.65 -1.22
CA ILE A 82 11.16 14.56 -0.45
C ILE A 82 11.78 13.51 -1.38
N SER A 83 11.09 13.13 -2.46
CA SER A 83 11.63 12.17 -3.42
C SER A 83 12.94 12.66 -4.05
N SER A 84 13.00 13.94 -4.41
CA SER A 84 14.20 14.56 -4.98
C SER A 84 15.33 14.66 -3.97
N GLU A 85 15.03 15.01 -2.73
CA GLU A 85 15.98 15.03 -1.61
C GLU A 85 16.58 13.63 -1.38
N LEU A 86 15.74 12.60 -1.30
CA LEU A 86 16.18 11.21 -1.12
C LEU A 86 17.08 10.75 -2.28
N VAL A 87 16.74 11.10 -3.53
CA VAL A 87 17.56 10.79 -4.71
C VAL A 87 18.93 11.48 -4.60
N THR A 88 18.94 12.75 -4.22
CA THR A 88 20.16 13.56 -4.09
C THR A 88 21.05 12.99 -2.99
N LEU A 89 20.46 12.67 -1.83
CA LEU A 89 21.18 12.08 -0.69
C LEU A 89 21.86 10.76 -1.05
N LEU A 90 21.15 9.87 -1.75
CA LEU A 90 21.70 8.57 -2.16
C LEU A 90 22.77 8.71 -3.23
N LYS A 91 22.59 9.61 -4.21
CA LYS A 91 23.62 9.90 -5.24
C LYS A 91 24.90 10.46 -4.62
N ALA A 92 24.77 11.39 -3.65
CA ALA A 92 25.92 11.96 -2.95
C ALA A 92 26.76 10.90 -2.21
N ASN A 93 26.12 9.80 -1.80
CA ASN A 93 26.78 8.67 -1.14
C ASN A 93 27.11 7.50 -2.10
N GLY A 94 27.06 7.72 -3.42
CA GLY A 94 27.45 6.74 -4.43
C GLY A 94 26.46 5.58 -4.61
N ILE A 95 25.24 5.66 -4.07
CA ILE A 95 24.25 4.59 -4.17
C ILE A 95 23.33 4.82 -5.36
N LYS A 96 23.30 3.83 -6.25
CA LYS A 96 22.33 3.76 -7.37
C LYS A 96 21.04 3.14 -6.88
N ALA A 97 19.98 3.93 -6.78
CA ALA A 97 18.69 3.48 -6.32
C ALA A 97 17.55 3.97 -7.21
N LYS A 98 16.48 3.15 -7.30
CA LYS A 98 15.20 3.57 -7.88
C LYS A 98 14.23 3.85 -6.75
N ILE A 99 13.79 5.10 -6.64
CA ILE A 99 12.82 5.53 -5.63
C ILE A 99 11.43 5.57 -6.26
N THR A 100 10.46 4.95 -5.61
CA THR A 100 9.06 4.95 -6.03
C THR A 100 8.16 5.23 -4.83
N GLY A 101 7.16 6.07 -5.02
CA GLY A 101 6.11 6.26 -4.04
C GLY A 101 5.22 5.03 -3.95
N ARG A 102 4.76 4.73 -2.75
CA ARG A 102 3.74 3.71 -2.50
C ARG A 102 2.59 4.35 -1.72
N GLU A 103 1.48 4.50 -2.39
CA GLU A 103 0.22 4.86 -1.73
C GLU A 103 -0.47 3.60 -1.22
N LYS A 104 -1.12 3.71 -0.07
CA LYS A 104 -1.96 2.63 0.45
C LYS A 104 -3.33 2.67 -0.22
N THR A 105 -3.89 1.49 -0.51
CA THR A 105 -5.25 1.38 -1.02
C THR A 105 -6.26 1.82 0.04
N ALA A 106 -7.44 2.28 -0.40
CA ALA A 106 -8.51 2.70 0.50
C ALA A 106 -8.92 1.55 1.44
N PHE A 107 -8.95 0.31 0.96
CA PHE A 107 -9.23 -0.86 1.79
C PHE A 107 -8.15 -1.10 2.86
N SER A 108 -6.86 -0.98 2.51
CA SER A 108 -5.76 -1.12 3.48
C SER A 108 -5.85 -0.09 4.60
N ILE A 109 -6.24 1.13 4.28
CA ILE A 109 -6.47 2.21 5.24
C ILE A 109 -7.67 1.89 6.12
N TRP A 110 -8.80 1.50 5.52
CA TRP A 110 -10.01 1.12 6.26
C TRP A 110 -9.74 -0.04 7.24
N ARG A 111 -9.09 -1.10 6.77
CA ARG A 111 -8.71 -2.25 7.60
C ARG A 111 -7.83 -1.83 8.79
N LYS A 112 -6.91 -0.88 8.59
CA LYS A 112 -6.06 -0.37 9.66
C LYS A 112 -6.84 0.45 10.68
N ILE A 113 -7.78 1.28 10.23
CA ILE A 113 -8.69 2.05 11.10
C ILE A 113 -9.51 1.09 11.97
N GLN A 114 -10.12 0.06 11.37
CA GLN A 114 -10.93 -0.92 12.09
C GLN A 114 -10.10 -1.71 13.12
N ASN A 115 -8.92 -2.21 12.71
CA ASN A 115 -8.07 -3.03 13.58
C ASN A 115 -7.45 -2.26 14.73
N LYS A 116 -7.11 -0.98 14.53
CA LYS A 116 -6.48 -0.15 15.55
C LYS A 116 -7.43 0.75 16.32
N LYS A 117 -8.70 0.81 15.92
CA LYS A 117 -9.73 1.70 16.47
C LYS A 117 -9.26 3.17 16.53
N ILE A 118 -8.55 3.62 15.49
CA ILE A 118 -8.05 5.00 15.35
C ILE A 118 -8.89 5.76 14.33
N SER A 119 -8.90 7.09 14.44
CA SER A 119 -9.55 7.94 13.43
C SER A 119 -8.69 8.08 12.16
N LEU A 120 -9.29 8.54 11.08
CA LEU A 120 -8.59 8.78 9.82
C LEU A 120 -7.52 9.89 9.95
N GLU A 121 -7.75 10.86 10.84
CA GLU A 121 -6.80 11.96 11.13
C GLU A 121 -5.55 11.47 11.86
N GLN A 122 -5.65 10.40 12.64
CA GLN A 122 -4.54 9.79 13.38
C GLN A 122 -3.65 8.89 12.50
N LEU A 123 -4.01 8.73 11.22
CA LEU A 123 -3.18 7.98 10.28
C LEU A 123 -2.01 8.83 9.78
N THR A 124 -0.82 8.53 10.26
CA THR A 124 0.43 9.22 9.89
C THR A 124 1.17 8.57 8.73
N ASP A 125 0.84 7.31 8.37
CA ASP A 125 1.59 6.49 7.42
C ASP A 125 0.79 6.17 6.15
N ILE A 126 0.19 7.20 5.54
CA ILE A 126 -0.60 7.09 4.30
C ILE A 126 0.31 6.91 3.08
N THR A 127 1.42 7.60 3.07
CA THR A 127 2.41 7.59 1.98
C THR A 127 3.72 6.96 2.45
N GLY A 128 4.37 6.21 1.60
CA GLY A 128 5.68 5.63 1.85
C GLY A 128 6.55 5.66 0.60
N PHE A 129 7.85 5.61 0.81
CA PHE A 129 8.82 5.47 -0.27
C PHE A 129 9.33 4.03 -0.31
N ARG A 130 9.48 3.50 -1.51
CA ARG A 130 10.16 2.24 -1.76
C ARG A 130 11.45 2.56 -2.50
N ILE A 131 12.55 2.16 -1.92
CA ILE A 131 13.88 2.33 -2.47
C ILE A 131 14.39 0.96 -2.90
N LEU A 132 14.66 0.83 -4.20
CA LEU A 132 15.19 -0.39 -4.79
C LEU A 132 16.67 -0.16 -5.08
N VAL A 133 17.50 -1.05 -4.54
CA VAL A 133 18.96 -1.06 -4.73
C VAL A 133 19.38 -2.43 -5.28
N ASN A 134 20.65 -2.54 -5.72
CA ASN A 134 21.11 -3.72 -6.44
C ASN A 134 21.60 -4.86 -5.54
N SER A 135 21.96 -4.57 -4.29
CA SER A 135 22.54 -5.56 -3.37
C SER A 135 22.03 -5.40 -1.95
N VAL A 136 22.20 -6.45 -1.13
CA VAL A 136 21.92 -6.41 0.31
C VAL A 136 22.85 -5.41 1.02
N GLU A 137 24.10 -5.33 0.59
CA GLU A 137 25.06 -4.36 1.12
C GLU A 137 24.55 -2.92 0.90
N ASP A 138 24.05 -2.62 -0.31
CA ASP A 138 23.47 -1.31 -0.60
C ASP A 138 22.20 -1.04 0.20
N CYS A 139 21.40 -2.08 0.55
CA CYS A 139 20.27 -1.91 1.47
C CYS A 139 20.72 -1.39 2.83
N TYR A 140 21.74 -2.00 3.43
CA TYR A 140 22.23 -1.59 4.74
C TYR A 140 22.97 -0.24 4.69
N LYS A 141 23.72 0.05 3.62
CA LYS A 141 24.31 1.39 3.40
C LYS A 141 23.23 2.46 3.31
N THR A 142 22.18 2.20 2.52
CA THR A 142 21.01 3.10 2.39
C THR A 142 20.35 3.34 3.73
N LEU A 143 20.13 2.29 4.52
CA LEU A 143 19.56 2.40 5.86
C LEU A 143 20.44 3.26 6.77
N GLY A 144 21.76 3.04 6.77
CA GLY A 144 22.70 3.82 7.56
C GLY A 144 22.67 5.31 7.21
N ILE A 145 22.63 5.65 5.92
CA ILE A 145 22.50 7.03 5.44
C ILE A 145 21.22 7.67 5.97
N PHE A 146 20.09 6.96 5.87
CA PHE A 146 18.82 7.50 6.38
C PHE A 146 18.80 7.64 7.91
N HIS A 147 19.34 6.70 8.64
CA HIS A 147 19.44 6.81 10.10
C HIS A 147 20.36 7.94 10.57
N SER A 148 21.35 8.32 9.75
CA SER A 148 22.22 9.47 10.02
C SER A 148 21.54 10.81 9.69
N SER A 149 20.61 10.80 8.71
CA SER A 149 19.95 12.03 8.24
C SER A 149 18.58 12.27 8.88
N TYR A 150 17.91 11.20 9.31
CA TYR A 150 16.56 11.26 9.87
C TYR A 150 16.44 10.44 11.15
N SER A 151 15.68 10.94 12.12
CA SER A 151 15.42 10.22 13.36
C SER A 151 14.48 9.02 13.13
N ALA A 152 14.94 7.84 13.52
CA ALA A 152 14.11 6.64 13.46
C ALA A 152 13.03 6.66 14.57
N ILE A 153 11.81 6.24 14.25
CA ILE A 153 10.74 6.07 15.23
C ILE A 153 10.99 4.77 16.01
N PRO A 154 11.17 4.83 17.35
CA PRO A 154 11.43 3.63 18.15
C PRO A 154 10.37 2.53 17.94
N GLY A 155 10.81 1.28 17.81
CA GLY A 155 9.95 0.11 17.63
C GLY A 155 9.26 -0.01 16.26
N LYS A 156 9.57 0.88 15.28
CA LYS A 156 9.02 0.81 13.91
C LYS A 156 9.95 0.16 12.91
N PHE A 157 11.24 0.11 13.20
CA PHE A 157 12.22 -0.55 12.34
C PHE A 157 11.99 -2.07 12.31
N LYS A 158 12.09 -2.65 11.13
CA LYS A 158 11.98 -4.10 10.89
C LYS A 158 13.00 -4.53 9.87
N ASP A 159 13.89 -5.41 10.26
CA ASP A 159 14.87 -6.02 9.38
C ASP A 159 14.41 -7.43 8.98
N TYR A 160 13.98 -7.56 7.72
CA TYR A 160 13.57 -8.84 7.16
C TYR A 160 14.68 -9.50 6.31
N ILE A 161 15.87 -8.90 6.26
CA ILE A 161 17.05 -9.49 5.67
C ILE A 161 17.71 -10.40 6.71
N SER A 162 18.04 -9.85 7.89
CA SER A 162 18.65 -10.59 8.98
C SER A 162 17.68 -11.53 9.70
N THR A 163 16.40 -11.12 9.78
CA THR A 163 15.34 -11.91 10.44
C THR A 163 14.16 -12.10 9.47
N PRO A 164 14.25 -13.08 8.55
CA PRO A 164 13.19 -13.33 7.58
C PRO A 164 11.84 -13.62 8.25
N LYS A 165 10.76 -13.17 7.61
CA LYS A 165 9.42 -13.53 8.08
C LYS A 165 9.23 -15.05 8.01
N ILE A 166 8.76 -15.62 9.09
CA ILE A 166 8.22 -16.98 9.07
C ILE A 166 6.88 -16.90 8.34
N ASN A 167 6.86 -17.33 7.08
CA ASN A 167 5.59 -17.48 6.35
C ASN A 167 4.81 -18.61 7.03
N LYS A 168 3.74 -18.24 7.71
CA LYS A 168 2.73 -19.17 8.22
C LYS A 168 1.76 -19.53 7.10
#